data_790dd702833362df80d2b65a24627db4
#
_entry.id   790dd702833362df80d2b65a24627db4
#
_cell.length_a   1.000
_cell.length_b   1.000
_cell.length_c   1.000
_cell.angle_alpha   90.00
_cell.angle_beta   90.00
_cell.angle_gamma   90.00
#
_symmetry.space_group_name_H-M   'P 1'
#
loop_
_entity.id
_entity.type
_entity.pdbx_description
1 polymer ?
#
loop_
_entity_poly.entity_id
_entity_poly.type
_entity_poly.pdbx_seq_one_letter_code
_entity_poly.pdbx_strand_id
1 'polypeptide(L)'
;MSYFNDKTDKDLSVPGHGQGMPGTDARRRSYELNEKYAGKDNTPSEDNTPQEDYSLSDDRRVKVLSPGTLVAKRFFRNRLAVVGLTILAVMFIFSFIGGLVSPYGQDEVFYRDDIQMKEYAALSENTEYRYLIADGQEFGAILQAQLTLHMGKDDSFSYKGVNYDITEEGDSLYSVSSSGTLLAVAYKDIVNPSVTGEKFSFSFSFNALKAHVTGETEFTADGKTYTMDDGSVMLNGEEVAYISRYVIQSKVSGTVISKEFKERVIEAAGKGETQIEYTNENGEVREIQLEYNPAKYQWSIKEGTVTRVFDAYSFPNKAHPLGTDKNGMDMLTRLMYGGRVSLCIGFIVVIISATLGVILGGISGYFGGWVDNLIMRIVDIFYCIPSTPLIIILGAAMDGMRVDPQVRMLYLMLILGFLGWPGIARLVRGQILSLREQEFMTATEACGISVSRRIFRHLIPNVIPQLIVNCTMSLGATIITEATLSFLGLGVKFPFASWGNIMNDVSNSYVLTEYWFIWIPAGICLMLTVLGFNFVGDGLRDAFDPKMKR
;
A
#
# COMPACT_ATOMS: atom_id res chain seq x y z
N MET A 1 -34.87 -15.92 22.23
CA MET A 1 -35.76 -16.47 21.18
C MET A 1 -34.96 -17.63 20.61
N SER A 2 -35.09 -18.86 21.19
CA SER A 2 -36.14 -19.90 21.01
C SER A 2 -36.21 -20.30 19.53
N TYR A 3 -35.82 -21.52 19.17
CA TYR A 3 -36.55 -22.78 19.28
C TYR A 3 -35.61 -23.91 18.88
N PHE A 4 -35.38 -24.92 19.67
CA PHE A 4 -36.09 -26.20 19.82
C PHE A 4 -35.65 -27.23 18.78
N ASN A 5 -34.97 -28.32 19.28
CA ASN A 5 -35.50 -29.64 19.65
C ASN A 5 -35.92 -30.49 18.42
N ASP A 6 -35.71 -31.74 18.34
CA ASP A 6 -35.84 -32.85 19.29
C ASP A 6 -35.39 -34.17 18.61
N LYS A 7 -34.78 -35.09 19.40
CA LYS A 7 -34.96 -36.56 19.45
C LYS A 7 -34.87 -37.41 18.17
N THR A 8 -34.23 -38.51 18.20
CA THR A 8 -34.69 -39.73 18.90
C THR A 8 -33.59 -40.81 19.01
N ASP A 9 -33.53 -41.38 20.20
CA ASP A 9 -33.02 -42.68 20.55
C ASP A 9 -33.58 -43.83 19.73
N LYS A 10 -32.80 -44.89 19.59
CA LYS A 10 -33.18 -46.30 19.83
C LYS A 10 -31.98 -47.21 19.81
N ASP A 11 -31.54 -47.68 20.99
CA ASP A 11 -31.66 -49.03 21.54
C ASP A 11 -30.83 -50.12 20.86
N LEU A 12 -29.76 -50.52 21.57
CA LEU A 12 -29.67 -51.72 22.41
C LEU A 12 -30.07 -53.06 21.76
N SER A 13 -29.07 -53.90 21.54
CA SER A 13 -29.12 -55.29 22.10
C SER A 13 -27.80 -56.02 21.87
N VAL A 14 -27.20 -56.43 22.98
CA VAL A 14 -26.22 -57.56 23.06
C VAL A 14 -27.03 -58.85 23.28
N PRO A 15 -26.64 -59.97 22.69
CA PRO A 15 -26.31 -61.13 23.47
C PRO A 15 -25.03 -61.81 22.95
N GLY A 16 -24.06 -62.25 23.71
CA GLY A 16 -24.05 -63.27 24.69
C GLY A 16 -23.61 -64.65 24.18
N HIS A 17 -22.40 -65.07 24.60
CA HIS A 17 -21.89 -66.43 24.80
C HIS A 17 -21.96 -67.50 23.69
N GLY A 18 -20.78 -68.08 23.41
CA GLY A 18 -20.66 -69.39 22.78
C GLY A 18 -19.24 -69.78 22.47
N GLN A 19 -18.68 -70.56 23.33
CA GLN A 19 -17.45 -71.34 23.31
C GLN A 19 -17.21 -72.08 22.00
N GLY A 20 -15.93 -72.28 21.59
CA GLY A 20 -15.55 -73.32 20.65
C GLY A 20 -14.17 -73.09 20.03
N MET A 21 -13.10 -73.59 20.62
CA MET A 21 -11.90 -73.93 19.87
C MET A 21 -12.21 -74.98 18.82
N PRO A 22 -11.53 -74.93 17.68
CA PRO A 22 -10.57 -76.00 17.38
C PRO A 22 -9.29 -75.47 16.72
N GLY A 23 -8.20 -75.63 17.41
CA GLY A 23 -6.92 -75.79 16.79
C GLY A 23 -6.82 -77.21 16.22
N THR A 24 -6.66 -77.34 14.91
CA THR A 24 -6.06 -78.53 14.26
C THR A 24 -5.95 -78.38 12.76
N ASP A 25 -6.59 -77.42 12.06
CA ASP A 25 -6.60 -77.38 10.58
C ASP A 25 -5.48 -76.56 9.94
N ALA A 26 -4.78 -75.72 10.71
CA ALA A 26 -3.67 -74.93 10.12
C ALA A 26 -2.35 -75.72 9.97
N ARG A 27 -2.18 -76.79 10.76
CA ARG A 27 -0.98 -77.66 10.63
C ARG A 27 -1.09 -78.74 9.56
N ARG A 28 -2.28 -79.07 9.12
CA ARG A 28 -2.46 -80.07 8.05
C ARG A 28 -2.22 -79.47 6.64
N ARG A 29 -2.49 -78.25 6.39
CA ARG A 29 -2.24 -77.59 5.10
C ARG A 29 -0.78 -77.26 4.82
N SER A 30 0.07 -77.19 5.82
CA SER A 30 1.52 -76.99 5.62
C SER A 30 2.28 -78.27 5.28
N TYR A 31 1.75 -79.45 5.64
CA TYR A 31 2.36 -80.73 5.29
C TYR A 31 1.95 -81.23 3.91
N GLU A 32 0.75 -80.94 3.40
CA GLU A 32 0.30 -81.34 2.04
C GLU A 32 0.92 -80.51 0.93
N LEU A 33 1.44 -79.32 1.20
CA LEU A 33 2.15 -78.48 0.24
C LEU A 33 3.63 -78.87 0.06
N ASN A 34 4.23 -79.55 1.04
CA ASN A 34 5.61 -79.99 0.93
C ASN A 34 5.79 -81.36 0.22
N GLU A 35 4.76 -82.20 0.16
CA GLU A 35 4.83 -83.47 -0.60
C GLU A 35 4.60 -83.32 -2.09
N LYS A 36 4.05 -82.21 -2.58
CA LYS A 36 3.74 -82.01 -3.99
C LYS A 36 4.90 -81.44 -4.82
N TYR A 37 6.04 -81.17 -4.19
CA TYR A 37 7.26 -80.66 -4.86
C TYR A 37 8.52 -81.50 -4.60
N ALA A 38 8.39 -82.66 -4.03
CA ALA A 38 9.47 -83.60 -3.88
C ALA A 38 9.34 -84.70 -4.93
N GLY A 39 9.71 -84.39 -6.15
CA GLY A 39 9.78 -85.46 -7.21
C GLY A 39 9.76 -84.88 -8.61
N LYS A 40 10.93 -84.42 -9.06
CA LYS A 40 11.34 -84.54 -10.49
C LYS A 40 12.84 -84.29 -10.66
N ASP A 41 13.50 -85.34 -10.95
CA ASP A 41 14.66 -85.56 -11.78
C ASP A 41 15.93 -84.68 -11.60
N ASN A 42 16.91 -85.36 -11.04
CA ASN A 42 18.33 -85.10 -11.20
C ASN A 42 18.76 -85.40 -12.63
N THR A 43 19.16 -84.38 -13.35
CA THR A 43 20.18 -84.53 -14.43
C THR A 43 21.22 -83.43 -14.19
N PRO A 44 22.52 -83.72 -14.14
CA PRO A 44 23.55 -82.71 -13.89
C PRO A 44 23.84 -81.98 -15.21
N SER A 45 23.54 -80.69 -15.26
CA SER A 45 24.14 -79.79 -16.22
C SER A 45 25.34 -79.13 -15.54
N GLU A 46 26.50 -79.47 -16.06
CA GLU A 46 27.77 -78.77 -15.79
C GLU A 46 27.63 -77.31 -16.20
N ASP A 47 27.38 -76.48 -15.25
CA ASP A 47 27.58 -75.03 -15.37
C ASP A 47 28.61 -74.61 -14.33
N ASN A 48 29.87 -74.58 -14.75
CA ASN A 48 31.03 -74.13 -14.02
C ASN A 48 31.02 -72.62 -13.87
N THR A 49 30.09 -72.06 -13.09
CA THR A 49 30.21 -70.74 -12.53
C THR A 49 30.73 -70.86 -11.12
N PRO A 50 31.83 -70.21 -10.74
CA PRO A 50 32.32 -70.22 -9.35
C PRO A 50 31.23 -69.65 -8.44
N GLN A 51 30.64 -70.48 -7.60
CA GLN A 51 29.89 -69.97 -6.42
C GLN A 51 30.89 -69.20 -5.61
N GLU A 52 30.90 -67.87 -5.73
CA GLU A 52 31.58 -66.99 -4.78
C GLU A 52 30.93 -67.25 -3.41
N ASP A 53 31.65 -67.92 -2.52
CA ASP A 53 31.34 -68.08 -1.12
C ASP A 53 31.32 -66.68 -0.46
N TYR A 54 30.15 -66.14 -0.32
CA TYR A 54 29.93 -64.84 0.34
C TYR A 54 30.13 -64.99 1.82
N SER A 55 31.35 -64.76 2.30
CA SER A 55 31.65 -64.55 3.71
C SER A 55 30.90 -63.34 4.21
N LEU A 56 30.25 -63.43 5.39
CA LEU A 56 29.59 -62.34 6.10
C LEU A 56 30.54 -61.19 6.46
N SER A 57 31.85 -61.37 6.26
CA SER A 57 32.93 -60.41 6.51
C SER A 57 33.43 -59.72 5.22
N ASP A 58 32.73 -59.82 4.07
CA ASP A 58 33.15 -59.12 2.87
C ASP A 58 32.74 -57.62 2.92
N ASP A 59 33.58 -56.83 3.57
CA ASP A 59 33.43 -55.37 3.74
C ASP A 59 33.43 -54.58 2.44
N ARG A 60 33.72 -55.23 1.27
CA ARG A 60 33.81 -54.56 -0.04
C ARG A 60 32.47 -54.22 -0.64
N ARG A 61 31.35 -54.77 -0.13
CA ARG A 61 30.02 -54.57 -0.73
C ARG A 61 29.14 -53.56 -0.01
N VAL A 62 29.45 -53.24 1.21
CA VAL A 62 28.68 -52.22 1.96
C VAL A 62 29.43 -50.90 1.91
N LYS A 63 29.19 -50.07 0.88
CA LYS A 63 29.58 -48.66 0.93
C LYS A 63 28.89 -48.04 2.12
N VAL A 64 29.60 -47.91 3.25
CA VAL A 64 29.10 -47.15 4.40
C VAL A 64 28.98 -45.68 3.96
N LEU A 65 27.75 -45.27 3.58
CA LEU A 65 27.46 -43.91 3.25
C LEU A 65 27.54 -43.05 4.52
N SER A 66 28.15 -41.90 4.42
CA SER A 66 28.13 -40.94 5.53
C SER A 66 26.68 -40.59 5.90
N PRO A 67 26.35 -40.31 7.16
CA PRO A 67 25.00 -39.93 7.57
C PRO A 67 24.39 -38.82 6.70
N GLY A 68 25.18 -37.82 6.32
CA GLY A 68 24.73 -36.72 5.46
C GLY A 68 24.36 -37.16 4.05
N THR A 69 25.16 -38.06 3.41
CA THR A 69 24.83 -38.58 2.08
C THR A 69 23.57 -39.46 2.09
N LEU A 70 23.31 -40.14 3.19
CA LEU A 70 22.13 -40.96 3.37
C LEU A 70 20.87 -40.09 3.49
N VAL A 71 20.95 -39.00 4.27
CA VAL A 71 19.88 -37.99 4.36
C VAL A 71 19.63 -37.33 3.02
N ALA A 72 20.68 -36.87 2.32
CA ALA A 72 20.55 -36.28 0.99
C ALA A 72 19.86 -37.25 0.00
N LYS A 73 20.28 -38.52 -0.04
CA LYS A 73 19.67 -39.52 -0.93
C LYS A 73 18.20 -39.76 -0.60
N ARG A 74 17.81 -39.77 0.67
CA ARG A 74 16.41 -39.89 1.09
C ARG A 74 15.60 -38.65 0.71
N PHE A 75 16.14 -37.46 0.94
CA PHE A 75 15.53 -36.19 0.58
C PHE A 75 15.20 -36.11 -0.91
N PHE A 76 16.18 -36.34 -1.79
CA PHE A 76 15.99 -36.28 -3.24
C PHE A 76 15.09 -37.40 -3.79
N ARG A 77 14.81 -38.44 -3.01
CA ARG A 77 13.82 -39.47 -3.37
C ARG A 77 12.37 -39.04 -3.09
N ASN A 78 12.17 -38.06 -2.21
CA ASN A 78 10.86 -37.48 -1.94
C ASN A 78 10.50 -36.47 -3.04
N ARG A 79 9.50 -36.80 -3.88
CA ARG A 79 9.09 -35.94 -5.01
C ARG A 79 8.63 -34.56 -4.57
N LEU A 80 7.88 -34.47 -3.45
CA LEU A 80 7.39 -33.17 -2.93
C LEU A 80 8.54 -32.29 -2.46
N ALA A 81 9.54 -32.87 -1.80
CA ALA A 81 10.74 -32.15 -1.37
C ALA A 81 11.51 -31.57 -2.56
N VAL A 82 11.64 -32.35 -3.66
CA VAL A 82 12.30 -31.87 -4.88
C VAL A 82 11.49 -30.75 -5.54
N VAL A 83 10.16 -30.87 -5.62
CA VAL A 83 9.28 -29.79 -6.10
C VAL A 83 9.46 -28.53 -5.25
N GLY A 84 9.41 -28.66 -3.92
CA GLY A 84 9.63 -27.54 -3.01
C GLY A 84 11.00 -26.86 -3.20
N LEU A 85 12.06 -27.66 -3.33
CA LEU A 85 13.40 -27.15 -3.60
C LEU A 85 13.50 -26.43 -4.94
N THR A 86 12.83 -26.95 -5.99
CA THR A 86 12.79 -26.30 -7.30
C THR A 86 12.06 -24.98 -7.22
N ILE A 87 10.90 -24.92 -6.55
CA ILE A 87 10.15 -23.67 -6.35
C ILE A 87 11.04 -22.65 -5.63
N LEU A 88 11.68 -23.03 -4.52
CA LEU A 88 12.57 -22.13 -3.80
C LEU A 88 13.74 -21.66 -4.65
N ALA A 89 14.38 -22.56 -5.42
CA ALA A 89 15.47 -22.19 -6.31
C ALA A 89 15.03 -21.14 -7.33
N VAL A 90 13.86 -21.33 -7.95
CA VAL A 90 13.27 -20.34 -8.87
C VAL A 90 13.00 -19.01 -8.16
N MET A 91 12.41 -19.04 -6.96
CA MET A 91 12.12 -17.82 -6.19
C MET A 91 13.38 -17.08 -5.75
N PHE A 92 14.46 -17.81 -5.38
CA PHE A 92 15.75 -17.20 -5.08
C PHE A 92 16.40 -16.58 -6.32
N ILE A 93 16.41 -17.28 -7.46
CA ILE A 93 16.93 -16.75 -8.72
C ILE A 93 16.13 -15.51 -9.11
N PHE A 94 14.81 -15.55 -9.07
CA PHE A 94 13.94 -14.42 -9.36
C PHE A 94 14.25 -13.21 -8.47
N SER A 95 14.39 -13.42 -7.16
CA SER A 95 14.56 -12.34 -6.19
C SER A 95 15.98 -11.75 -6.18
N PHE A 96 17.02 -12.57 -6.31
CA PHE A 96 18.41 -12.11 -6.18
C PHE A 96 19.09 -11.79 -7.51
N ILE A 97 18.76 -12.53 -8.56
CA ILE A 97 19.34 -12.35 -9.90
C ILE A 97 18.43 -11.48 -10.76
N GLY A 98 17.09 -11.64 -10.66
CA GLY A 98 16.12 -10.89 -11.44
C GLY A 98 16.31 -9.38 -11.36
N GLY A 99 16.51 -8.85 -10.15
CA GLY A 99 16.77 -7.42 -9.95
C GLY A 99 18.06 -6.89 -10.60
N LEU A 100 19.04 -7.77 -10.87
CA LEU A 100 20.27 -7.41 -11.60
C LEU A 100 20.08 -7.40 -13.12
N VAL A 101 19.08 -8.14 -13.61
CA VAL A 101 18.74 -8.26 -15.04
C VAL A 101 17.69 -7.22 -15.43
N SER A 102 16.92 -6.72 -14.47
CA SER A 102 15.94 -5.65 -14.72
C SER A 102 16.62 -4.42 -15.31
N PRO A 103 16.08 -3.81 -16.37
CA PRO A 103 16.58 -2.56 -16.92
C PRO A 103 16.36 -1.36 -15.98
N TYR A 104 15.53 -1.52 -14.95
CA TYR A 104 15.10 -0.45 -14.05
C TYR A 104 15.72 -0.59 -12.66
N GLY A 105 16.01 0.55 -12.02
CA GLY A 105 16.48 0.63 -10.66
C GLY A 105 15.38 0.34 -9.63
N GLN A 106 15.79 -0.04 -8.41
CA GLN A 106 14.84 -0.29 -7.32
C GLN A 106 13.99 0.93 -6.96
N ASP A 107 14.59 2.12 -7.04
CA ASP A 107 14.02 3.40 -6.60
C ASP A 107 13.65 4.29 -7.81
N GLU A 108 13.65 3.74 -9.01
CA GLU A 108 13.34 4.47 -10.22
C GLU A 108 11.86 4.73 -10.35
N VAL A 109 11.50 6.01 -10.53
CA VAL A 109 10.13 6.50 -10.60
C VAL A 109 9.85 7.03 -11.99
N PHE A 110 8.79 6.56 -12.59
CA PHE A 110 8.33 6.99 -13.90
C PHE A 110 7.24 8.04 -13.77
N TYR A 111 7.24 8.97 -14.72
CA TYR A 111 6.31 10.08 -14.77
C TYR A 111 5.62 10.10 -16.13
N ARG A 112 4.40 10.57 -16.14
CA ARG A 112 3.67 10.90 -17.35
C ARG A 112 3.22 12.36 -17.29
N ASP A 113 3.10 12.94 -18.43
CA ASP A 113 2.47 14.25 -18.57
C ASP A 113 0.95 14.04 -18.60
N ASP A 114 0.23 14.75 -17.73
CA ASP A 114 -1.21 14.68 -17.61
C ASP A 114 -1.77 16.10 -17.63
N ILE A 115 -2.87 16.29 -18.36
CA ILE A 115 -3.54 17.57 -18.43
C ILE A 115 -4.47 17.67 -17.23
N GLN A 116 -4.06 18.47 -16.24
CA GLN A 116 -4.90 18.76 -15.09
C GLN A 116 -5.62 20.09 -15.29
N MET A 117 -6.96 20.07 -15.18
CA MET A 117 -7.78 21.26 -15.18
C MET A 117 -7.64 21.99 -13.84
N LYS A 118 -6.92 23.12 -13.84
CA LYS A 118 -6.75 23.98 -12.66
C LYS A 118 -7.63 25.20 -12.75
N GLU A 119 -8.17 25.64 -11.62
CA GLU A 119 -8.97 26.85 -11.55
C GLU A 119 -8.09 28.06 -11.87
N TYR A 120 -8.35 28.68 -13.04
CA TYR A 120 -7.60 29.81 -13.57
C TYR A 120 -8.24 31.13 -13.18
N ALA A 121 -9.58 31.22 -13.32
CA ALA A 121 -10.35 32.39 -13.01
C ALA A 121 -11.78 32.00 -12.59
N ALA A 122 -12.54 33.00 -12.14
CA ALA A 122 -13.95 32.86 -11.86
C ALA A 122 -14.72 34.03 -12.47
N LEU A 123 -15.85 33.71 -13.12
CA LEU A 123 -16.77 34.68 -13.68
C LEU A 123 -18.04 34.75 -12.85
N SER A 124 -18.41 35.93 -12.41
CA SER A 124 -19.67 36.17 -11.71
C SER A 124 -20.45 37.30 -12.40
N GLU A 125 -21.79 37.17 -12.49
CA GLU A 125 -22.66 38.23 -12.95
C GLU A 125 -23.14 39.05 -11.75
N ASN A 126 -23.00 40.37 -11.82
CA ASN A 126 -23.54 41.27 -10.80
C ASN A 126 -25.01 41.54 -11.07
N THR A 127 -25.90 40.85 -10.35
CA THR A 127 -27.36 41.00 -10.49
C THR A 127 -27.95 42.06 -9.57
N GLU A 128 -27.23 42.45 -8.53
CA GLU A 128 -27.68 43.37 -7.50
C GLU A 128 -27.10 44.79 -7.72
N TYR A 129 -27.84 45.79 -7.27
CA TYR A 129 -27.34 47.15 -7.27
C TYR A 129 -26.23 47.34 -6.24
N ARG A 130 -25.12 47.93 -6.69
CA ARG A 130 -24.05 48.41 -5.84
C ARG A 130 -24.16 49.92 -5.71
N TYR A 131 -23.56 50.47 -4.64
CA TYR A 131 -23.65 51.86 -4.32
C TYR A 131 -22.26 52.49 -4.24
N LEU A 132 -22.07 53.54 -5.02
CA LEU A 132 -20.91 54.41 -4.95
C LEU A 132 -21.30 55.68 -4.22
N ILE A 133 -20.66 55.96 -3.05
CA ILE A 133 -21.00 57.11 -2.22
C ILE A 133 -20.08 58.24 -2.57
N ALA A 134 -20.64 59.44 -2.75
CA ALA A 134 -19.87 60.62 -3.12
C ALA A 134 -18.93 61.03 -1.97
N ASP A 135 -17.78 61.59 -2.31
CA ASP A 135 -16.74 61.96 -1.36
C ASP A 135 -17.28 62.88 -0.25
N GLY A 136 -17.08 62.51 0.97
CA GLY A 136 -17.55 63.30 2.14
C GLY A 136 -19.05 63.17 2.44
N GLN A 137 -19.80 62.31 1.75
CA GLN A 137 -21.22 62.06 1.99
C GLN A 137 -21.46 60.72 2.72
N GLU A 138 -22.62 60.63 3.38
CA GLU A 138 -23.09 59.41 4.00
C GLU A 138 -24.37 58.89 3.34
N PHE A 139 -24.38 57.64 2.88
CA PHE A 139 -25.54 56.98 2.33
C PHE A 139 -25.67 55.56 2.90
N GLY A 140 -26.32 55.48 4.10
CA GLY A 140 -26.39 54.27 4.87
C GLY A 140 -27.34 53.20 4.28
N ALA A 141 -27.25 51.97 4.78
CA ALA A 141 -28.00 50.81 4.27
C ALA A 141 -29.53 50.99 4.21
N ILE A 142 -30.12 51.80 5.12
CA ILE A 142 -31.57 52.07 5.09
C ILE A 142 -31.92 52.96 3.87
N LEU A 143 -31.10 53.97 3.56
CA LEU A 143 -31.31 54.81 2.38
C LEU A 143 -31.10 54.02 1.08
N GLN A 144 -30.13 53.08 1.04
CA GLN A 144 -29.93 52.16 -0.08
C GLN A 144 -31.15 51.27 -0.31
N ALA A 145 -31.75 50.74 0.78
CA ALA A 145 -32.97 49.94 0.69
C ALA A 145 -34.18 50.78 0.19
N GLN A 146 -34.32 52.02 0.72
CA GLN A 146 -35.36 52.93 0.24
C GLN A 146 -35.20 53.26 -1.24
N LEU A 147 -33.97 53.59 -1.65
CA LEU A 147 -33.66 53.81 -3.07
C LEU A 147 -34.07 52.63 -3.93
N THR A 148 -33.69 51.41 -3.56
CA THR A 148 -34.04 50.18 -4.30
C THR A 148 -35.54 50.01 -4.49
N LEU A 149 -36.37 50.39 -3.52
CA LEU A 149 -37.82 50.31 -3.57
C LEU A 149 -38.45 51.29 -4.56
N HIS A 150 -37.83 52.47 -4.78
CA HIS A 150 -38.36 53.57 -5.57
C HIS A 150 -37.71 53.67 -6.97
N MET A 151 -36.51 53.12 -7.18
CA MET A 151 -35.85 53.10 -8.50
C MET A 151 -36.75 52.56 -9.61
N GLY A 152 -36.81 53.26 -10.71
CA GLY A 152 -37.63 52.90 -11.88
C GLY A 152 -39.16 53.03 -11.69
N LYS A 153 -39.62 53.61 -10.54
CA LYS A 153 -41.02 53.83 -10.24
C LYS A 153 -41.36 55.28 -9.90
N ASP A 154 -40.51 55.89 -9.07
CA ASP A 154 -40.72 57.21 -8.53
C ASP A 154 -39.44 58.09 -8.75
N ASP A 155 -39.63 59.39 -9.00
CA ASP A 155 -38.52 60.32 -9.22
C ASP A 155 -37.92 60.85 -7.91
N SER A 156 -38.54 60.55 -6.75
CA SER A 156 -38.05 60.95 -5.44
C SER A 156 -38.64 60.08 -4.33
N PHE A 157 -37.99 60.05 -3.16
CA PHE A 157 -38.52 59.45 -1.92
C PHE A 157 -38.20 60.35 -0.71
N SER A 158 -38.96 60.19 0.34
CA SER A 158 -38.74 60.96 1.57
C SER A 158 -38.43 59.99 2.72
N TYR A 159 -37.34 60.30 3.48
CA TYR A 159 -36.98 59.52 4.68
C TYR A 159 -36.59 60.49 5.81
N LYS A 160 -37.25 60.35 6.99
CA LYS A 160 -37.07 61.19 8.17
C LYS A 160 -37.20 62.68 7.89
N GLY A 161 -38.09 63.07 6.99
CA GLY A 161 -38.36 64.47 6.64
C GLY A 161 -37.36 65.11 5.66
N VAL A 162 -36.44 64.32 5.11
CA VAL A 162 -35.52 64.72 4.06
C VAL A 162 -36.00 64.15 2.74
N ASN A 163 -36.06 64.95 1.69
CA ASN A 163 -36.36 64.50 0.33
C ASN A 163 -35.09 64.15 -0.42
N TYR A 164 -35.18 63.03 -1.14
CA TYR A 164 -34.12 62.50 -2.01
C TYR A 164 -34.65 62.41 -3.45
N ASP A 165 -34.00 63.10 -4.35
CA ASP A 165 -34.35 63.08 -5.75
C ASP A 165 -33.57 61.98 -6.44
N ILE A 166 -34.27 61.15 -7.26
CA ILE A 166 -33.71 60.06 -8.04
C ILE A 166 -33.63 60.53 -9.49
N THR A 167 -32.46 60.38 -10.08
CA THR A 167 -32.28 60.62 -11.51
C THR A 167 -31.80 59.36 -12.17
N GLU A 168 -32.51 58.90 -13.18
CA GLU A 168 -32.09 57.80 -14.04
C GLU A 168 -31.09 58.35 -15.05
N GLU A 169 -29.82 57.95 -14.89
CA GLU A 169 -28.73 58.38 -15.79
C GLU A 169 -28.63 57.49 -17.03
N GLY A 170 -29.27 56.32 -16.95
CA GLY A 170 -29.37 55.33 -18.02
C GLY A 170 -29.70 53.93 -17.52
N ASP A 171 -29.62 52.91 -18.40
CA ASP A 171 -29.96 51.53 -18.01
C ASP A 171 -29.13 51.06 -16.82
N SER A 172 -29.83 50.74 -15.73
CA SER A 172 -29.20 50.23 -14.48
C SER A 172 -28.25 51.21 -13.76
N LEU A 173 -28.34 52.52 -14.05
CA LEU A 173 -27.56 53.58 -13.40
C LEU A 173 -28.50 54.67 -12.85
N TYR A 174 -28.51 54.83 -11.53
CA TYR A 174 -29.35 55.85 -10.88
C TYR A 174 -28.49 56.71 -9.97
N SER A 175 -28.63 58.03 -10.07
CA SER A 175 -28.01 58.97 -9.14
C SER A 175 -29.06 59.44 -8.13
N VAL A 176 -28.59 59.71 -6.91
CA VAL A 176 -29.42 60.19 -5.78
C VAL A 176 -28.84 61.48 -5.25
N SER A 177 -29.67 62.51 -5.23
CA SER A 177 -29.29 63.82 -4.69
C SER A 177 -30.27 64.23 -3.57
N SER A 178 -29.81 65.16 -2.70
CA SER A 178 -30.65 65.84 -1.75
C SER A 178 -30.25 67.31 -1.72
N SER A 179 -31.27 68.19 -1.85
CA SER A 179 -31.04 69.64 -1.93
C SER A 179 -29.99 70.04 -2.98
N GLY A 180 -29.94 69.35 -4.11
CA GLY A 180 -29.02 69.63 -5.21
C GLY A 180 -27.59 69.06 -5.02
N THR A 181 -27.32 68.35 -3.90
CA THR A 181 -26.02 67.72 -3.68
C THR A 181 -26.11 66.25 -3.99
N LEU A 182 -25.23 65.70 -4.88
CA LEU A 182 -25.12 64.28 -5.17
C LEU A 182 -24.62 63.51 -3.96
N LEU A 183 -25.36 62.49 -3.53
CA LEU A 183 -25.04 61.66 -2.37
C LEU A 183 -24.45 60.32 -2.73
N ALA A 184 -25.07 59.63 -3.68
CA ALA A 184 -24.68 58.31 -4.09
C ALA A 184 -25.18 57.97 -5.47
N VAL A 185 -24.58 56.94 -6.05
CA VAL A 185 -24.97 56.37 -7.34
C VAL A 185 -25.21 54.86 -7.17
N ALA A 186 -26.36 54.37 -7.61
CA ALA A 186 -26.66 52.93 -7.67
C ALA A 186 -26.39 52.40 -9.07
N TYR A 187 -25.65 51.33 -9.20
CA TYR A 187 -25.21 50.80 -10.47
C TYR A 187 -25.16 49.25 -10.45
N LYS A 188 -25.29 48.63 -11.61
CA LYS A 188 -25.07 47.17 -11.79
C LYS A 188 -23.81 46.86 -12.55
N ASP A 189 -23.43 47.71 -13.52
CA ASP A 189 -22.23 47.49 -14.31
C ASP A 189 -21.01 48.02 -13.55
N ILE A 190 -20.01 47.15 -13.37
CA ILE A 190 -18.89 47.40 -12.46
C ILE A 190 -17.70 47.92 -13.23
N VAL A 191 -17.07 48.97 -12.73
CA VAL A 191 -15.79 49.47 -13.23
C VAL A 191 -14.69 48.61 -12.67
N ASN A 192 -14.09 47.77 -13.50
CA ASN A 192 -13.03 46.85 -13.11
C ASN A 192 -11.68 47.45 -13.53
N PRO A 193 -10.68 47.52 -12.64
CA PRO A 193 -9.34 47.96 -13.01
C PRO A 193 -8.64 46.93 -13.88
N SER A 194 -7.91 47.39 -14.90
CA SER A 194 -7.06 46.51 -15.70
C SER A 194 -5.89 45.93 -14.91
N VAL A 195 -5.41 46.68 -13.91
CA VAL A 195 -4.38 46.22 -12.97
C VAL A 195 -5.02 45.85 -11.63
N THR A 196 -4.80 44.63 -11.18
CA THR A 196 -5.38 44.09 -9.92
C THR A 196 -4.97 44.95 -8.72
N GLY A 197 -5.96 45.45 -7.96
CA GLY A 197 -5.75 46.20 -6.72
C GLY A 197 -5.77 47.72 -6.88
N GLU A 198 -5.87 48.24 -8.07
CA GLU A 198 -6.06 49.68 -8.30
C GLU A 198 -7.48 50.11 -7.87
N LYS A 199 -7.57 51.28 -7.24
CA LYS A 199 -8.83 51.86 -6.79
C LYS A 199 -9.05 53.19 -7.48
N PHE A 200 -10.24 53.34 -8.02
CA PHE A 200 -10.65 54.58 -8.72
C PHE A 200 -11.34 55.55 -7.76
N SER A 201 -11.25 56.85 -8.11
CA SER A 201 -11.98 57.90 -7.42
C SER A 201 -13.49 57.77 -7.69
N PHE A 202 -14.30 58.43 -6.85
CA PHE A 202 -15.74 58.56 -7.11
C PHE A 202 -15.98 59.22 -8.45
N SER A 203 -15.29 60.34 -8.76
CA SER A 203 -15.41 61.07 -10.01
C SER A 203 -15.11 60.20 -11.23
N PHE A 204 -14.02 59.43 -11.22
CA PHE A 204 -13.68 58.50 -12.27
C PHE A 204 -14.78 57.46 -12.47
N SER A 205 -15.15 56.78 -11.38
CA SER A 205 -16.09 55.62 -11.44
C SER A 205 -17.47 56.08 -11.93
N PHE A 206 -17.97 57.22 -11.47
CA PHE A 206 -19.27 57.75 -11.84
C PHE A 206 -19.29 58.23 -13.32
N ASN A 207 -18.29 58.99 -13.73
CA ASN A 207 -18.24 59.50 -15.10
C ASN A 207 -18.01 58.37 -16.11
N ALA A 208 -17.22 57.37 -15.78
CA ALA A 208 -17.04 56.21 -16.60
C ALA A 208 -18.33 55.38 -16.76
N LEU A 209 -19.07 55.13 -15.68
CA LEU A 209 -20.37 54.47 -15.72
C LEU A 209 -21.38 55.28 -16.54
N LYS A 210 -21.41 56.59 -16.35
CA LYS A 210 -22.31 57.47 -17.08
C LYS A 210 -21.99 57.45 -18.58
N ALA A 211 -20.74 57.62 -18.97
CA ALA A 211 -20.31 57.58 -20.36
C ALA A 211 -20.65 56.22 -21.01
N HIS A 212 -20.47 55.12 -20.26
CA HIS A 212 -20.82 53.78 -20.75
C HIS A 212 -22.32 53.63 -21.04
N VAL A 213 -23.18 54.11 -20.16
CA VAL A 213 -24.64 53.94 -20.29
C VAL A 213 -25.20 54.95 -21.31
N THR A 214 -24.64 56.17 -21.38
CA THR A 214 -25.08 57.20 -22.37
C THR A 214 -24.49 57.01 -23.77
N GLY A 215 -23.48 56.11 -23.91
CA GLY A 215 -22.79 55.87 -25.17
C GLY A 215 -21.80 56.97 -25.56
N GLU A 216 -21.33 57.77 -24.61
CA GLU A 216 -20.31 58.79 -24.82
C GLU A 216 -18.95 58.13 -25.06
N THR A 217 -18.22 58.59 -26.04
CA THR A 217 -16.89 58.05 -26.43
C THR A 217 -15.74 58.67 -25.65
N GLU A 218 -15.97 59.75 -24.90
CA GLU A 218 -14.96 60.44 -24.07
C GLU A 218 -15.58 60.96 -22.78
N PHE A 219 -14.84 60.91 -21.69
CA PHE A 219 -15.22 61.57 -20.45
C PHE A 219 -14.00 62.12 -19.71
N THR A 220 -14.23 63.05 -18.80
CA THR A 220 -13.17 63.67 -18.00
C THR A 220 -13.35 63.32 -16.56
N ALA A 221 -12.28 62.89 -15.90
CA ALA A 221 -12.24 62.61 -14.49
C ALA A 221 -10.83 62.90 -13.92
N ASP A 222 -10.77 63.43 -12.71
CA ASP A 222 -9.52 63.72 -12.01
C ASP A 222 -8.50 64.56 -12.80
N GLY A 223 -9.03 65.46 -13.66
CA GLY A 223 -8.21 66.31 -14.53
C GLY A 223 -7.59 65.63 -15.77
N LYS A 224 -8.01 64.40 -16.08
CA LYS A 224 -7.58 63.62 -17.24
C LYS A 224 -8.77 63.33 -18.13
N THR A 225 -8.54 63.24 -19.45
CA THR A 225 -9.53 62.81 -20.43
C THR A 225 -9.30 61.36 -20.78
N TYR A 226 -10.36 60.58 -20.72
CA TYR A 226 -10.38 59.14 -21.02
C TYR A 226 -11.24 58.91 -22.26
N THR A 227 -10.86 57.94 -23.07
CA THR A 227 -11.68 57.48 -24.19
C THR A 227 -12.35 56.18 -23.84
N MET A 228 -13.59 55.98 -24.33
CA MET A 228 -14.39 54.78 -24.11
C MET A 228 -14.56 54.02 -25.43
N ASP A 229 -14.23 52.73 -25.44
CA ASP A 229 -14.43 51.84 -26.57
C ASP A 229 -15.05 50.54 -26.09
N ASP A 230 -16.33 50.31 -26.42
CA ASP A 230 -17.11 49.12 -26.06
C ASP A 230 -16.88 48.62 -24.61
N GLY A 231 -17.06 49.57 -23.66
CA GLY A 231 -16.88 49.30 -22.23
C GLY A 231 -15.42 49.35 -21.72
N SER A 232 -14.42 49.41 -22.60
CA SER A 232 -13.03 49.61 -22.20
C SER A 232 -12.73 51.09 -22.03
N VAL A 233 -12.10 51.45 -20.92
CA VAL A 233 -11.68 52.81 -20.60
C VAL A 233 -10.19 52.93 -20.85
N MET A 234 -9.82 53.81 -21.78
CA MET A 234 -8.45 53.99 -22.23
C MET A 234 -7.89 55.34 -21.77
N LEU A 235 -6.63 55.36 -21.39
CA LEU A 235 -5.85 56.56 -21.12
C LEU A 235 -4.57 56.52 -21.96
N ASN A 236 -4.40 57.49 -22.86
CA ASN A 236 -3.24 57.57 -23.77
C ASN A 236 -3.02 56.29 -24.61
N GLY A 237 -4.07 55.55 -24.91
CA GLY A 237 -4.00 54.31 -25.70
C GLY A 237 -3.77 53.05 -24.90
N GLU A 238 -3.68 53.12 -23.56
CA GLU A 238 -3.61 51.96 -22.68
C GLU A 238 -4.93 51.75 -21.93
N GLU A 239 -5.40 50.50 -21.83
CA GLU A 239 -6.61 50.15 -21.08
C GLU A 239 -6.34 50.27 -19.57
N VAL A 240 -7.03 51.19 -18.89
CA VAL A 240 -6.92 51.40 -17.44
C VAL A 240 -8.05 50.73 -16.67
N ALA A 241 -9.24 50.62 -17.30
CA ALA A 241 -10.39 49.96 -16.72
C ALA A 241 -11.31 49.40 -17.80
N TYR A 242 -12.18 48.47 -17.42
CA TYR A 242 -13.30 48.03 -18.26
C TYR A 242 -14.58 47.98 -17.43
N ILE A 243 -15.70 48.30 -18.10
CA ILE A 243 -17.03 48.30 -17.49
C ILE A 243 -17.78 47.08 -17.96
N SER A 244 -18.28 46.29 -17.05
CA SER A 244 -19.05 45.09 -17.37
C SER A 244 -19.92 44.68 -16.19
N ARG A 245 -21.09 44.12 -16.51
CA ARG A 245 -21.93 43.42 -15.53
C ARG A 245 -21.29 42.11 -15.04
N TYR A 246 -20.39 41.56 -15.83
CA TYR A 246 -19.63 40.38 -15.55
C TYR A 246 -18.26 40.72 -14.94
N VAL A 247 -17.96 40.12 -13.82
CA VAL A 247 -16.67 40.28 -13.13
C VAL A 247 -15.88 39.00 -13.25
N ILE A 248 -14.73 39.08 -13.92
CA ILE A 248 -13.77 38.00 -14.02
C ILE A 248 -12.65 38.28 -13.04
N GLN A 249 -12.46 37.35 -12.09
CA GLN A 249 -11.39 37.42 -11.08
C GLN A 249 -10.40 36.31 -11.34
N SER A 250 -9.12 36.67 -11.54
CA SER A 250 -8.06 35.69 -11.60
C SER A 250 -7.88 35.00 -10.24
N LYS A 251 -7.73 33.68 -10.25
CA LYS A 251 -7.35 32.86 -9.09
C LYS A 251 -5.83 32.67 -9.01
N VAL A 252 -5.12 33.02 -10.08
CA VAL A 252 -3.67 32.94 -10.14
C VAL A 252 -3.08 34.31 -9.87
N SER A 253 -2.26 34.42 -8.83
CA SER A 253 -1.66 35.68 -8.42
C SER A 253 -0.72 36.25 -9.50
N GLY A 254 -0.86 37.55 -9.81
CA GLY A 254 -0.02 38.24 -10.81
C GLY A 254 -0.40 38.02 -12.26
N THR A 255 -1.53 37.33 -12.54
CA THR A 255 -1.98 37.13 -13.94
C THR A 255 -2.91 38.25 -14.33
N VAL A 256 -2.59 38.92 -15.46
CA VAL A 256 -3.48 39.86 -16.13
C VAL A 256 -4.32 39.07 -17.14
N ILE A 257 -5.64 39.23 -17.07
CA ILE A 257 -6.57 38.57 -17.99
C ILE A 257 -6.82 39.50 -19.16
N SER A 258 -6.50 39.07 -20.38
CA SER A 258 -6.68 39.86 -21.59
C SER A 258 -8.15 40.17 -21.89
N LYS A 259 -8.42 41.26 -22.67
CA LYS A 259 -9.77 41.66 -23.08
C LYS A 259 -10.43 40.57 -23.93
N GLU A 260 -9.70 40.03 -24.90
CA GLU A 260 -10.22 38.98 -25.79
C GLU A 260 -10.63 37.72 -24.99
N PHE A 261 -9.86 37.35 -23.96
CA PHE A 261 -10.22 36.24 -23.09
C PHE A 261 -11.50 36.50 -22.31
N LYS A 262 -11.66 37.73 -21.75
CA LYS A 262 -12.86 38.12 -21.00
C LYS A 262 -14.10 38.03 -21.90
N GLU A 263 -14.05 38.62 -23.10
CA GLU A 263 -15.15 38.61 -24.05
C GLU A 263 -15.54 37.20 -24.46
N ARG A 264 -14.56 36.37 -24.80
CA ARG A 264 -14.81 34.97 -25.19
C ARG A 264 -15.44 34.14 -24.08
N VAL A 265 -14.99 34.33 -22.83
CA VAL A 265 -15.56 33.64 -21.67
C VAL A 265 -16.98 34.13 -21.36
N ILE A 266 -17.25 35.41 -21.42
CA ILE A 266 -18.59 35.99 -21.22
C ILE A 266 -19.56 35.47 -22.28
N GLU A 267 -19.14 35.48 -23.56
CA GLU A 267 -19.93 34.94 -24.68
C GLU A 267 -20.25 33.46 -24.47
N ALA A 268 -19.25 32.67 -24.12
CA ALA A 268 -19.40 31.23 -23.85
C ALA A 268 -20.34 30.95 -22.67
N ALA A 269 -20.19 31.69 -21.58
CA ALA A 269 -21.07 31.57 -20.42
C ALA A 269 -22.52 31.94 -20.76
N GLY A 270 -22.73 32.98 -21.55
CA GLY A 270 -24.05 33.39 -22.04
C GLY A 270 -24.70 32.35 -22.97
N LYS A 271 -23.91 31.60 -23.72
CA LYS A 271 -24.37 30.52 -24.61
C LYS A 271 -24.49 29.16 -23.88
N GLY A 272 -24.01 29.07 -22.65
CA GLY A 272 -23.98 27.81 -21.89
C GLY A 272 -22.92 26.81 -22.41
N GLU A 273 -21.88 27.28 -23.09
CA GLU A 273 -20.76 26.46 -23.54
C GLU A 273 -19.95 25.98 -22.30
N THR A 274 -19.58 24.70 -22.25
CA THR A 274 -18.79 24.13 -21.16
C THR A 274 -17.32 23.97 -21.48
N GLN A 275 -16.93 24.08 -22.77
CA GLN A 275 -15.55 23.99 -23.24
C GLN A 275 -15.35 25.02 -24.36
N ILE A 276 -14.23 25.73 -24.28
CA ILE A 276 -13.79 26.65 -25.31
C ILE A 276 -12.30 26.49 -25.58
N GLU A 277 -11.90 26.71 -26.82
CA GLU A 277 -10.49 26.86 -27.15
C GLU A 277 -10.17 28.37 -27.19
N TYR A 278 -9.06 28.73 -26.58
CA TYR A 278 -8.56 30.11 -26.57
C TYR A 278 -7.10 30.12 -26.97
N THR A 279 -6.76 30.97 -27.92
CA THR A 279 -5.37 31.20 -28.32
C THR A 279 -4.83 32.41 -27.56
N ASN A 280 -3.79 32.18 -26.74
CA ASN A 280 -3.18 33.28 -25.97
C ASN A 280 -2.34 34.22 -26.88
N GLU A 281 -1.88 35.33 -26.33
CA GLU A 281 -1.04 36.32 -27.03
C GLU A 281 0.26 35.72 -27.59
N ASN A 282 0.73 34.59 -27.07
CA ASN A 282 1.91 33.86 -27.53
C ASN A 282 1.60 32.89 -28.68
N GLY A 283 0.35 32.78 -29.12
CA GLY A 283 -0.08 31.84 -30.17
C GLY A 283 -0.31 30.40 -29.69
N GLU A 284 -0.33 30.15 -28.37
CA GLU A 284 -0.61 28.83 -27.81
C GLU A 284 -2.13 28.64 -27.70
N VAL A 285 -2.61 27.52 -28.22
CA VAL A 285 -4.01 27.10 -28.04
C VAL A 285 -4.15 26.44 -26.67
N ARG A 286 -5.06 26.95 -25.87
CA ARG A 286 -5.38 26.45 -24.54
C ARG A 286 -6.82 25.97 -24.46
N GLU A 287 -7.02 24.82 -23.86
CA GLU A 287 -8.34 24.29 -23.60
C GLU A 287 -8.85 24.84 -22.27
N ILE A 288 -9.99 25.51 -22.31
CA ILE A 288 -10.64 26.12 -21.15
C ILE A 288 -11.96 25.40 -20.89
N GLN A 289 -12.17 24.97 -19.68
CA GLN A 289 -13.42 24.39 -19.22
C GLN A 289 -14.19 25.39 -18.35
N LEU A 290 -15.47 25.56 -18.64
CA LEU A 290 -16.39 26.41 -17.90
C LEU A 290 -17.36 25.54 -17.12
N GLU A 291 -17.39 25.70 -15.80
CA GLU A 291 -18.28 24.96 -14.92
C GLU A 291 -19.10 25.91 -14.06
N TYR A 292 -20.45 25.88 -14.23
CA TYR A 292 -21.34 26.72 -13.44
C TYR A 292 -21.58 26.13 -12.05
N ASN A 293 -21.34 26.93 -11.03
CA ASN A 293 -21.64 26.61 -9.64
C ASN A 293 -22.90 27.32 -9.18
N PRO A 294 -24.05 26.62 -9.12
CA PRO A 294 -25.33 27.26 -8.78
C PRO A 294 -25.38 27.75 -7.32
N ALA A 295 -24.61 27.18 -6.42
CA ALA A 295 -24.58 27.61 -5.01
C ALA A 295 -23.90 28.98 -4.82
N LYS A 296 -23.00 29.36 -5.75
CA LYS A 296 -22.26 30.62 -5.69
C LYS A 296 -22.67 31.61 -6.79
N TYR A 297 -23.58 31.20 -7.69
CA TYR A 297 -23.94 31.98 -8.89
C TYR A 297 -22.70 32.42 -9.69
N GLN A 298 -21.76 31.48 -9.87
CA GLN A 298 -20.46 31.76 -10.41
C GLN A 298 -20.01 30.66 -11.36
N TRP A 299 -19.38 31.04 -12.46
CA TRP A 299 -18.68 30.13 -13.35
C TRP A 299 -17.24 29.96 -12.89
N SER A 300 -16.79 28.73 -12.72
CA SER A 300 -15.39 28.39 -12.52
C SER A 300 -14.75 28.17 -13.88
N ILE A 301 -13.69 28.90 -14.14
CA ILE A 301 -12.92 28.83 -15.38
C ILE A 301 -11.68 28.02 -15.09
N LYS A 302 -11.58 26.83 -15.69
CA LYS A 302 -10.47 25.91 -15.50
C LYS A 302 -9.63 25.85 -16.76
N GLU A 303 -8.32 25.96 -16.60
CA GLU A 303 -7.34 25.84 -17.67
C GLU A 303 -6.61 24.50 -17.58
N GLY A 304 -6.46 23.82 -18.71
CA GLY A 304 -5.65 22.61 -18.83
C GLY A 304 -4.18 22.96 -18.73
N THR A 305 -3.56 22.54 -17.61
CA THR A 305 -2.12 22.68 -17.40
C THR A 305 -1.47 21.32 -17.52
N VAL A 306 -0.50 21.17 -18.41
CA VAL A 306 0.33 19.96 -18.44
C VAL A 306 1.10 19.87 -17.13
N THR A 307 0.81 18.86 -16.36
CA THR A 307 1.46 18.59 -15.07
C THR A 307 2.11 17.24 -15.14
N ARG A 308 3.39 17.19 -14.79
CA ARG A 308 4.13 15.94 -14.68
C ARG A 308 3.70 15.22 -13.40
N VAL A 309 2.97 14.11 -13.55
CA VAL A 309 2.48 13.28 -12.45
C VAL A 309 3.18 11.94 -12.45
N PHE A 310 3.16 11.24 -11.31
CA PHE A 310 3.61 9.85 -11.28
C PHE A 310 2.81 9.01 -12.27
N ASP A 311 3.50 8.14 -13.02
CA ASP A 311 2.84 7.16 -13.89
C ASP A 311 2.24 6.03 -13.03
N ALA A 312 1.28 6.41 -12.17
CA ALA A 312 0.68 5.55 -11.18
C ALA A 312 -0.31 4.59 -11.81
N TYR A 313 -0.20 3.30 -11.43
CA TYR A 313 -1.11 2.23 -11.83
C TYR A 313 -1.27 2.05 -13.34
N SER A 314 -0.23 2.35 -14.13
CA SER A 314 -0.22 2.04 -15.55
C SER A 314 -0.35 0.55 -15.77
N PHE A 315 -1.25 0.17 -16.69
CA PHE A 315 -1.47 -1.24 -17.02
C PHE A 315 -0.23 -1.88 -17.64
N PRO A 316 -0.11 -3.22 -17.56
CA PRO A 316 0.96 -3.96 -18.21
C PRO A 316 1.16 -3.56 -19.67
N ASN A 317 2.38 -3.18 -20.01
CA ASN A 317 2.78 -2.73 -21.36
C ASN A 317 4.19 -3.23 -21.71
N LYS A 318 4.72 -2.85 -22.87
CA LYS A 318 6.04 -3.32 -23.32
C LYS A 318 7.19 -2.79 -22.46
N ALA A 319 7.08 -1.57 -21.93
CA ALA A 319 8.07 -0.98 -21.05
C ALA A 319 7.96 -1.57 -19.64
N HIS A 320 6.74 -1.70 -19.14
CA HIS A 320 6.42 -2.22 -17.81
C HIS A 320 5.58 -3.50 -17.92
N PRO A 321 6.20 -4.71 -18.00
CA PRO A 321 5.49 -5.97 -18.24
C PRO A 321 4.40 -6.30 -17.21
N LEU A 322 4.53 -5.83 -15.97
CA LEU A 322 3.53 -5.92 -14.92
C LEU A 322 2.98 -4.54 -14.50
N GLY A 323 3.11 -3.53 -15.39
CA GLY A 323 2.64 -2.19 -15.08
C GLY A 323 3.47 -1.46 -14.00
N THR A 324 2.89 -0.39 -13.44
CA THR A 324 3.52 0.44 -12.40
C THR A 324 2.70 0.45 -11.11
N ASP A 325 3.35 0.74 -10.00
CA ASP A 325 2.69 0.90 -8.68
C ASP A 325 2.12 2.32 -8.48
N LYS A 326 1.58 2.60 -7.30
CA LYS A 326 1.04 3.94 -6.94
C LYS A 326 2.05 5.07 -7.02
N ASN A 327 3.35 4.78 -6.93
CA ASN A 327 4.43 5.74 -6.96
C ASN A 327 5.07 5.85 -8.35
N GLY A 328 4.50 5.17 -9.37
CA GLY A 328 5.06 5.13 -10.70
C GLY A 328 6.32 4.27 -10.84
N MET A 329 6.53 3.27 -9.98
CA MET A 329 7.67 2.36 -10.04
C MET A 329 7.30 1.08 -10.79
N ASP A 330 8.25 0.50 -11.54
CA ASP A 330 8.02 -0.75 -12.28
C ASP A 330 7.69 -1.92 -11.35
N MET A 331 6.54 -2.53 -11.59
CA MET A 331 5.98 -3.55 -10.70
C MET A 331 6.78 -4.86 -10.72
N LEU A 332 7.31 -5.26 -11.88
CA LEU A 332 8.13 -6.47 -11.99
C LEU A 332 9.43 -6.32 -11.21
N THR A 333 10.10 -5.18 -11.35
CA THR A 333 11.31 -4.84 -10.59
C THR A 333 11.04 -4.84 -9.09
N ARG A 334 9.95 -4.23 -8.66
CA ARG A 334 9.54 -4.22 -7.25
C ARG A 334 9.25 -5.62 -6.70
N LEU A 335 8.68 -6.53 -7.50
CA LEU A 335 8.47 -7.93 -7.09
C LEU A 335 9.79 -8.67 -6.86
N MET A 336 10.79 -8.45 -7.73
CA MET A 336 12.12 -9.05 -7.62
C MET A 336 12.84 -8.54 -6.35
N TYR A 337 12.95 -7.24 -6.20
CA TYR A 337 13.59 -6.64 -5.01
C TYR A 337 12.78 -6.90 -3.72
N GLY A 338 11.47 -6.90 -3.81
CA GLY A 338 10.58 -7.24 -2.69
C GLY A 338 10.79 -8.66 -2.18
N GLY A 339 10.98 -9.61 -3.11
CA GLY A 339 11.32 -10.99 -2.75
C GLY A 339 12.66 -11.09 -2.04
N ARG A 340 13.67 -10.36 -2.51
CA ARG A 340 14.98 -10.29 -1.85
C ARG A 340 14.87 -9.82 -0.40
N VAL A 341 14.09 -8.76 -0.16
CA VAL A 341 13.88 -8.22 1.19
C VAL A 341 13.11 -9.21 2.06
N SER A 342 11.97 -9.75 1.59
CA SER A 342 11.16 -10.71 2.36
C SER A 342 11.93 -11.98 2.71
N LEU A 343 12.72 -12.55 1.77
CA LEU A 343 13.57 -13.71 2.02
C LEU A 343 14.68 -13.39 3.02
N CYS A 344 15.40 -12.27 2.87
CA CYS A 344 16.45 -11.87 3.80
C CYS A 344 15.90 -11.70 5.23
N ILE A 345 14.75 -11.03 5.38
CA ILE A 345 14.10 -10.88 6.69
C ILE A 345 13.81 -12.25 7.29
N GLY A 346 13.18 -13.15 6.52
CA GLY A 346 12.88 -14.50 6.97
C GLY A 346 14.10 -15.24 7.52
N PHE A 347 15.20 -15.27 6.75
CA PHE A 347 16.44 -15.94 7.18
C PHE A 347 17.06 -15.30 8.40
N ILE A 348 17.20 -13.98 8.45
CA ILE A 348 17.83 -13.27 9.58
C ILE A 348 17.03 -13.50 10.85
N VAL A 349 15.71 -13.39 10.79
CA VAL A 349 14.83 -13.64 11.94
C VAL A 349 14.98 -15.06 12.47
N VAL A 350 14.97 -16.06 11.59
CA VAL A 350 15.10 -17.46 12.00
C VAL A 350 16.50 -17.74 12.57
N ILE A 351 17.56 -17.17 12.00
CA ILE A 351 18.93 -17.30 12.53
C ILE A 351 19.02 -16.71 13.95
N ILE A 352 18.47 -15.51 14.18
CA ILE A 352 18.46 -14.90 15.52
C ILE A 352 17.68 -15.78 16.50
N SER A 353 16.47 -16.20 16.13
CA SER A 353 15.63 -17.06 16.98
C SER A 353 16.29 -18.40 17.28
N ALA A 354 16.91 -19.02 16.26
CA ALA A 354 17.62 -20.30 16.42
C ALA A 354 18.83 -20.16 17.33
N THR A 355 19.63 -19.12 17.14
CA THR A 355 20.83 -18.88 17.96
C THR A 355 20.47 -18.70 19.43
N LEU A 356 19.52 -17.81 19.73
CA LEU A 356 19.04 -17.60 21.12
C LEU A 356 18.39 -18.86 21.70
N GLY A 357 17.56 -19.52 20.90
CA GLY A 357 16.86 -20.73 21.31
C GLY A 357 17.81 -21.91 21.61
N VAL A 358 18.84 -22.10 20.77
CA VAL A 358 19.85 -23.14 20.97
C VAL A 358 20.69 -22.87 22.23
N ILE A 359 21.14 -21.63 22.43
CA ILE A 359 21.95 -21.26 23.60
C ILE A 359 21.12 -21.45 24.88
N LEU A 360 19.96 -20.82 24.98
CA LEU A 360 19.15 -20.83 26.19
C LEU A 360 18.52 -22.21 26.45
N GLY A 361 18.00 -22.86 25.40
CA GLY A 361 17.48 -24.22 25.50
C GLY A 361 18.56 -25.26 25.82
N GLY A 362 19.77 -25.06 25.25
CA GLY A 362 20.93 -25.88 25.54
C GLY A 362 21.39 -25.82 27.02
N ILE A 363 21.49 -24.60 27.52
CA ILE A 363 21.83 -24.35 28.94
C ILE A 363 20.74 -24.93 29.86
N SER A 364 19.48 -24.64 29.59
CA SER A 364 18.33 -25.11 30.33
C SER A 364 18.29 -26.65 30.42
N GLY A 365 18.37 -27.33 29.25
CA GLY A 365 18.31 -28.78 29.17
C GLY A 365 19.51 -29.49 29.80
N TYR A 366 20.72 -28.89 29.70
CA TYR A 366 21.93 -29.49 30.25
C TYR A 366 22.02 -29.38 31.79
N PHE A 367 21.86 -28.16 32.36
CA PHE A 367 22.03 -27.93 33.78
C PHE A 367 20.83 -28.42 34.59
N GLY A 368 19.62 -28.29 34.08
CA GLY A 368 18.41 -28.67 34.82
C GLY A 368 18.16 -27.81 36.06
N GLY A 369 17.35 -28.33 36.99
CA GLY A 369 17.12 -27.77 38.33
C GLY A 369 16.70 -26.28 38.31
N TRP A 370 17.42 -25.42 39.05
CA TRP A 370 17.09 -24.01 39.18
C TRP A 370 17.30 -23.23 37.87
N VAL A 371 18.36 -23.53 37.10
CA VAL A 371 18.67 -22.88 35.83
C VAL A 371 17.57 -23.15 34.81
N ASP A 372 17.12 -24.38 34.71
CA ASP A 372 16.02 -24.79 33.86
C ASP A 372 14.72 -24.07 34.24
N ASN A 373 14.39 -24.07 35.53
CA ASN A 373 13.21 -23.39 36.04
C ASN A 373 13.22 -21.88 35.70
N LEU A 374 14.36 -21.20 35.88
CA LEU A 374 14.49 -19.77 35.57
C LEU A 374 14.27 -19.49 34.08
N ILE A 375 14.99 -20.22 33.22
CA ILE A 375 14.87 -20.03 31.77
C ILE A 375 13.46 -20.34 31.29
N MET A 376 12.84 -21.42 31.77
CA MET A 376 11.47 -21.77 31.38
C MET A 376 10.44 -20.77 31.90
N ARG A 377 10.64 -20.13 33.06
CA ARG A 377 9.78 -19.03 33.51
C ARG A 377 9.87 -17.81 32.56
N ILE A 378 11.07 -17.51 32.09
CA ILE A 378 11.24 -16.44 31.08
C ILE A 378 10.49 -16.84 29.78
N VAL A 379 10.66 -18.09 29.32
CA VAL A 379 9.92 -18.62 28.16
C VAL A 379 8.40 -18.48 28.35
N ASP A 380 7.89 -18.86 29.54
CA ASP A 380 6.46 -18.75 29.84
C ASP A 380 5.96 -17.33 29.83
N ILE A 381 6.74 -16.36 30.35
CA ILE A 381 6.43 -14.92 30.26
C ILE A 381 6.31 -14.47 28.80
N PHE A 382 7.24 -14.86 27.92
CA PHE A 382 7.16 -14.54 26.49
C PHE A 382 5.91 -15.10 25.82
N TYR A 383 5.46 -16.30 26.20
CA TYR A 383 4.21 -16.88 25.68
C TYR A 383 2.95 -16.18 26.19
N CYS A 384 3.00 -15.54 27.37
CA CYS A 384 1.89 -14.76 27.89
C CYS A 384 1.73 -13.42 27.18
N ILE A 385 2.78 -12.90 26.54
CA ILE A 385 2.73 -11.64 25.82
C ILE A 385 2.11 -11.89 24.44
N PRO A 386 0.98 -11.24 24.09
CA PRO A 386 0.42 -11.34 22.76
C PRO A 386 1.35 -10.66 21.75
N SER A 387 2.07 -11.46 20.96
CA SER A 387 3.12 -10.98 20.04
C SER A 387 2.59 -9.98 19.00
N THR A 388 1.43 -10.25 18.41
CA THR A 388 0.86 -9.37 17.38
C THR A 388 0.56 -7.95 17.87
N PRO A 389 -0.17 -7.72 18.98
CA PRO A 389 -0.33 -6.37 19.56
C PRO A 389 1.00 -5.69 19.90
N LEU A 390 1.96 -6.43 20.47
CA LEU A 390 3.27 -5.88 20.80
C LEU A 390 3.98 -5.34 19.55
N ILE A 391 4.00 -6.11 18.47
CA ILE A 391 4.64 -5.71 17.21
C ILE A 391 3.92 -4.51 16.59
N ILE A 392 2.59 -4.45 16.67
CA ILE A 392 1.78 -3.31 16.20
C ILE A 392 2.18 -2.04 16.97
N ILE A 393 2.26 -2.11 18.29
CA ILE A 393 2.64 -0.96 19.13
C ILE A 393 4.07 -0.50 18.80
N LEU A 394 5.02 -1.43 18.66
CA LEU A 394 6.40 -1.09 18.30
C LEU A 394 6.49 -0.51 16.88
N GLY A 395 5.72 -1.05 15.93
CA GLY A 395 5.62 -0.50 14.58
C GLY A 395 5.09 0.92 14.56
N ALA A 396 4.00 1.18 15.30
CA ALA A 396 3.42 2.53 15.44
C ALA A 396 4.38 3.51 16.16
N ALA A 397 5.11 3.04 17.17
CA ALA A 397 6.14 3.84 17.86
C ALA A 397 7.26 4.25 16.88
N MET A 398 7.74 3.33 16.04
CA MET A 398 8.73 3.63 15.00
C MET A 398 8.20 4.65 13.97
N ASP A 399 6.91 4.60 13.63
CA ASP A 399 6.28 5.62 12.78
C ASP A 399 6.24 6.99 13.47
N GLY A 400 5.86 7.03 14.73
CA GLY A 400 5.84 8.27 15.53
C GLY A 400 7.22 8.92 15.67
N MET A 401 8.26 8.10 15.79
CA MET A 401 9.66 8.55 15.85
C MET A 401 10.27 8.84 14.47
N ARG A 402 9.56 8.63 13.37
CA ARG A 402 10.03 8.79 11.99
C ARG A 402 11.34 8.07 11.71
N VAL A 403 11.45 6.83 12.20
CA VAL A 403 12.64 6.02 12.02
C VAL A 403 12.91 5.79 10.53
N ASP A 404 14.19 5.94 10.14
CA ASP A 404 14.63 5.68 8.77
C ASP A 404 14.22 4.29 8.29
N PRO A 405 13.74 4.12 7.03
CA PRO A 405 13.26 2.84 6.51
C PRO A 405 14.26 1.69 6.62
N GLN A 406 15.57 1.93 6.46
CA GLN A 406 16.60 0.90 6.61
C GLN A 406 16.73 0.45 8.06
N VAL A 407 16.78 1.40 8.99
CA VAL A 407 16.88 1.14 10.43
C VAL A 407 15.62 0.45 10.93
N ARG A 408 14.46 0.86 10.43
CA ARG A 408 13.18 0.21 10.73
C ARG A 408 13.17 -1.26 10.32
N MET A 409 13.66 -1.58 9.14
CA MET A 409 13.77 -2.95 8.66
C MET A 409 14.68 -3.78 9.58
N LEU A 410 15.82 -3.22 10.03
CA LEU A 410 16.70 -3.88 11.00
C LEU A 410 15.98 -4.12 12.34
N TYR A 411 15.28 -3.13 12.89
CA TYR A 411 14.52 -3.30 14.13
C TYR A 411 13.42 -4.35 13.99
N LEU A 412 12.73 -4.39 12.86
CA LEU A 412 11.72 -5.43 12.59
C LEU A 412 12.35 -6.84 12.68
N MET A 413 13.50 -7.05 12.04
CA MET A 413 14.22 -8.34 12.09
C MET A 413 14.62 -8.69 13.52
N LEU A 414 15.16 -7.74 14.29
CA LEU A 414 15.56 -7.96 15.69
C LEU A 414 14.36 -8.29 16.57
N ILE A 415 13.26 -7.55 16.45
CA ILE A 415 12.04 -7.76 17.24
C ILE A 415 11.45 -9.15 16.95
N LEU A 416 11.25 -9.48 15.67
CA LEU A 416 10.71 -10.79 15.27
C LEU A 416 11.62 -11.93 15.72
N GLY A 417 12.94 -11.78 15.53
CA GLY A 417 13.92 -12.78 15.96
C GLY A 417 13.96 -12.96 17.46
N PHE A 418 13.86 -11.87 18.21
CA PHE A 418 13.81 -11.90 19.67
C PHE A 418 12.48 -12.45 20.21
N LEU A 419 11.39 -12.35 19.50
CA LEU A 419 10.11 -12.95 19.91
C LEU A 419 10.01 -14.43 19.54
N GLY A 420 10.76 -14.91 18.56
CA GLY A 420 10.68 -16.27 18.05
C GLY A 420 11.49 -17.34 18.83
N TRP A 421 12.47 -16.96 19.65
CA TRP A 421 13.39 -17.86 20.32
C TRP A 421 12.74 -18.83 21.33
N PRO A 422 11.61 -18.51 22.06
CA PRO A 422 11.08 -19.39 23.10
C PRO A 422 10.64 -20.75 22.58
N GLY A 423 10.06 -20.80 21.37
CA GLY A 423 9.64 -22.04 20.73
C GLY A 423 10.83 -22.97 20.46
N ILE A 424 11.92 -22.41 19.94
CA ILE A 424 13.15 -23.14 19.63
C ILE A 424 13.83 -23.57 20.93
N ALA A 425 13.88 -22.70 21.94
CA ALA A 425 14.48 -23.05 23.26
C ALA A 425 13.77 -24.23 23.90
N ARG A 426 12.44 -24.28 23.87
CA ARG A 426 11.65 -25.40 24.42
C ARG A 426 11.92 -26.70 23.66
N LEU A 427 12.04 -26.65 22.34
CA LEU A 427 12.37 -27.79 21.50
C LEU A 427 13.77 -28.32 21.82
N VAL A 428 14.79 -27.44 21.82
CA VAL A 428 16.19 -27.81 22.11
C VAL A 428 16.36 -28.36 23.52
N ARG A 429 15.73 -27.74 24.52
CA ARG A 429 15.69 -28.23 25.89
C ARG A 429 15.17 -29.67 25.96
N GLY A 430 14.02 -29.93 25.31
CA GLY A 430 13.42 -31.27 25.32
C GLY A 430 14.34 -32.32 24.71
N GLN A 431 15.01 -32.02 23.61
CA GLN A 431 15.98 -32.91 22.99
C GLN A 431 17.21 -33.15 23.89
N ILE A 432 17.77 -32.08 24.47
CA ILE A 432 18.97 -32.19 25.32
C ILE A 432 18.69 -32.96 26.61
N LEU A 433 17.52 -32.79 27.22
CA LEU A 433 17.13 -33.60 28.40
C LEU A 433 17.14 -35.10 28.08
N SER A 434 16.61 -35.50 26.92
CA SER A 434 16.62 -36.89 26.48
C SER A 434 18.02 -37.40 26.15
N LEU A 435 18.83 -36.58 25.48
CA LEU A 435 20.20 -36.94 25.07
C LEU A 435 21.17 -36.99 26.25
N ARG A 436 20.97 -36.16 27.28
CA ARG A 436 21.84 -36.11 28.47
C ARG A 436 21.85 -37.43 29.26
N GLU A 437 20.75 -38.16 29.25
CA GLU A 437 20.59 -39.43 29.98
C GLU A 437 21.11 -40.63 29.19
N GLN A 438 21.66 -40.44 27.99
CA GLN A 438 22.18 -41.52 27.19
C GLN A 438 23.60 -41.93 27.61
N GLU A 439 23.94 -43.22 27.43
CA GLU A 439 25.21 -43.83 27.83
C GLU A 439 26.46 -43.10 27.33
N PHE A 440 26.42 -42.56 26.10
CA PHE A 440 27.56 -41.81 25.56
C PHE A 440 27.85 -40.52 26.36
N MET A 441 26.83 -39.93 26.97
CA MET A 441 27.01 -38.72 27.80
C MET A 441 27.66 -39.07 29.14
N THR A 442 27.27 -40.18 29.76
CA THR A 442 27.91 -40.72 30.96
C THR A 442 29.38 -41.04 30.67
N ALA A 443 29.68 -41.64 29.54
CA ALA A 443 31.05 -41.90 29.11
C ALA A 443 31.88 -40.61 28.94
N THR A 444 31.32 -39.54 28.33
CA THR A 444 32.02 -38.25 28.21
C THR A 444 32.27 -37.58 29.56
N GLU A 445 31.40 -37.80 30.53
CA GLU A 445 31.57 -37.32 31.90
C GLU A 445 32.68 -38.07 32.63
N ALA A 446 32.66 -39.39 32.53
CA ALA A 446 33.71 -40.26 33.11
C ALA A 446 35.11 -39.96 32.51
N CYS A 447 35.20 -39.57 31.24
CA CYS A 447 36.42 -39.12 30.57
C CYS A 447 36.85 -37.70 30.95
N GLY A 448 36.13 -36.98 31.82
CA GLY A 448 36.49 -35.64 32.28
C GLY A 448 36.35 -34.54 31.22
N ILE A 449 35.54 -34.74 30.16
CA ILE A 449 35.30 -33.74 29.11
C ILE A 449 34.58 -32.54 29.71
N SER A 450 35.10 -31.32 29.44
CA SER A 450 34.53 -30.06 29.94
C SER A 450 33.06 -29.86 29.50
N VAL A 451 32.25 -29.27 30.37
CA VAL A 451 30.81 -29.00 30.15
C VAL A 451 30.54 -28.31 28.81
N SER A 452 31.29 -27.24 28.47
CA SER A 452 31.13 -26.55 27.20
C SER A 452 31.34 -27.50 26.01
N ARG A 453 32.38 -28.34 26.05
CA ARG A 453 32.64 -29.32 24.99
C ARG A 453 31.55 -30.39 24.91
N ARG A 454 31.00 -30.84 26.03
CA ARG A 454 29.88 -31.78 26.08
C ARG A 454 28.64 -31.18 25.41
N ILE A 455 28.31 -29.91 25.69
CA ILE A 455 27.15 -29.23 25.09
C ILE A 455 27.38 -29.00 23.59
N PHE A 456 28.45 -28.27 23.22
CA PHE A 456 28.60 -27.79 21.83
C PHE A 456 29.11 -28.87 20.87
N ARG A 457 29.88 -29.85 21.31
CA ARG A 457 30.46 -30.86 20.43
C ARG A 457 29.77 -32.22 20.46
N HIS A 458 29.02 -32.51 21.52
CA HIS A 458 28.34 -33.80 21.66
C HIS A 458 26.81 -33.70 21.67
N LEU A 459 26.22 -32.74 22.37
CA LEU A 459 24.75 -32.63 22.44
C LEU A 459 24.17 -31.86 21.25
N ILE A 460 24.62 -30.62 21.01
CA ILE A 460 24.05 -29.77 19.95
C ILE A 460 24.10 -30.45 18.58
N PRO A 461 25.18 -31.12 18.11
CA PRO A 461 25.17 -31.78 16.80
C PRO A 461 24.09 -32.83 16.65
N ASN A 462 23.67 -33.49 17.73
CA ASN A 462 22.58 -34.47 17.72
C ASN A 462 21.19 -33.80 17.68
N VAL A 463 21.07 -32.53 18.11
CA VAL A 463 19.85 -31.73 18.02
C VAL A 463 19.68 -31.06 16.63
N ILE A 464 20.79 -30.81 15.92
CA ILE A 464 20.80 -30.11 14.61
C ILE A 464 19.79 -30.69 13.62
N PRO A 465 19.63 -31.99 13.40
CA PRO A 465 18.67 -32.52 12.44
C PRO A 465 17.24 -32.04 12.71
N GLN A 466 16.78 -32.14 13.95
CA GLN A 466 15.45 -31.64 14.32
C GLN A 466 15.34 -30.13 14.28
N LEU A 467 16.42 -29.43 14.62
CA LEU A 467 16.49 -27.96 14.55
C LEU A 467 16.37 -27.47 13.11
N ILE A 468 17.09 -28.06 12.15
CA ILE A 468 17.02 -27.69 10.72
C ILE A 468 15.59 -27.83 10.20
N VAL A 469 14.92 -28.95 10.49
CA VAL A 469 13.52 -29.17 10.11
C VAL A 469 12.62 -28.06 10.66
N ASN A 470 12.74 -27.79 11.96
CA ASN A 470 11.91 -26.77 12.61
C ASN A 470 12.21 -25.36 12.05
N CYS A 471 13.48 -25.01 11.88
CA CYS A 471 13.88 -23.72 11.30
C CYS A 471 13.38 -23.55 9.86
N THR A 472 13.43 -24.59 9.03
CA THR A 472 12.94 -24.54 7.63
C THR A 472 11.44 -24.27 7.60
N MET A 473 10.66 -24.93 8.43
CA MET A 473 9.21 -24.66 8.53
C MET A 473 8.92 -23.27 9.10
N SER A 474 9.74 -22.80 10.06
CA SER A 474 9.62 -21.47 10.66
C SER A 474 9.91 -20.34 9.64
N LEU A 475 10.73 -20.57 8.61
CA LEU A 475 10.97 -19.58 7.54
C LEU A 475 9.67 -19.18 6.87
N GLY A 476 8.85 -20.15 6.45
CA GLY A 476 7.54 -19.88 5.83
C GLY A 476 6.62 -19.06 6.75
N ALA A 477 6.51 -19.46 8.02
CA ALA A 477 5.71 -18.74 9.01
C ALA A 477 6.21 -17.30 9.25
N THR A 478 7.53 -17.12 9.33
CA THR A 478 8.15 -15.80 9.54
C THR A 478 7.90 -14.87 8.35
N ILE A 479 8.00 -15.37 7.11
CA ILE A 479 7.74 -14.60 5.89
C ILE A 479 6.26 -14.17 5.85
N ILE A 480 5.31 -15.05 6.24
CA ILE A 480 3.90 -14.68 6.35
C ILE A 480 3.72 -13.57 7.41
N THR A 481 4.37 -13.69 8.54
CA THR A 481 4.28 -12.69 9.61
C THR A 481 4.82 -11.34 9.15
N GLU A 482 5.99 -11.30 8.49
CA GLU A 482 6.54 -10.08 7.87
C GLU A 482 5.56 -9.50 6.87
N ALA A 483 5.06 -10.33 5.95
CA ALA A 483 4.14 -9.89 4.91
C ALA A 483 2.84 -9.32 5.50
N THR A 484 2.30 -9.92 6.56
CA THR A 484 1.11 -9.42 7.26
C THR A 484 1.37 -8.05 7.90
N LEU A 485 2.52 -7.87 8.56
CA LEU A 485 2.89 -6.59 9.16
C LEU A 485 3.12 -5.52 8.10
N SER A 486 3.78 -5.87 7.01
CA SER A 486 4.02 -4.97 5.88
C SER A 486 2.72 -4.61 5.16
N PHE A 487 1.80 -5.56 5.00
CA PHE A 487 0.44 -5.33 4.50
C PHE A 487 -0.35 -4.35 5.37
N LEU A 488 -0.23 -4.44 6.68
CA LEU A 488 -0.83 -3.49 7.62
C LEU A 488 -0.10 -2.13 7.69
N GLY A 489 0.94 -1.94 6.88
CA GLY A 489 1.73 -0.71 6.86
C GLY A 489 2.71 -0.57 8.02
N LEU A 490 2.87 -1.59 8.85
CA LEU A 490 3.74 -1.59 10.04
C LEU A 490 5.13 -2.21 9.79
N GLY A 491 5.32 -2.85 8.64
CA GLY A 491 6.55 -3.50 8.24
C GLY A 491 7.50 -2.61 7.44
N VAL A 492 7.95 -3.13 6.31
CA VAL A 492 8.87 -2.46 5.37
C VAL A 492 8.20 -1.21 4.78
N LYS A 493 8.94 -0.09 4.75
CA LYS A 493 8.45 1.20 4.24
C LYS A 493 9.15 1.57 2.92
N PHE A 494 8.47 2.44 2.16
CA PHE A 494 9.04 3.09 0.99
C PHE A 494 10.43 3.72 1.33
N PRO A 495 11.43 3.66 0.44
CA PRO A 495 11.35 3.17 -0.94
C PRO A 495 11.44 1.64 -1.07
N PHE A 496 11.81 0.89 -0.02
CA PHE A 496 12.01 -0.55 -0.09
C PHE A 496 10.70 -1.30 -0.38
N ALA A 497 10.82 -2.32 -1.23
CA ALA A 497 9.74 -3.24 -1.51
C ALA A 497 9.86 -4.49 -0.63
N SER A 498 8.72 -5.04 -0.20
CA SER A 498 8.53 -6.43 0.22
C SER A 498 7.25 -6.96 -0.40
N TRP A 499 7.07 -8.27 -0.53
CA TRP A 499 5.81 -8.78 -1.09
C TRP A 499 4.59 -8.35 -0.26
N GLY A 500 4.77 -8.20 1.05
CA GLY A 500 3.70 -7.72 1.93
C GLY A 500 3.36 -6.24 1.72
N ASN A 501 4.35 -5.35 1.57
CA ASN A 501 4.04 -3.93 1.38
C ASN A 501 3.50 -3.62 -0.02
N ILE A 502 3.88 -4.39 -1.03
CA ILE A 502 3.26 -4.32 -2.35
C ILE A 502 1.76 -4.61 -2.26
N MET A 503 1.38 -5.61 -1.46
CA MET A 503 -0.03 -5.95 -1.26
C MET A 503 -0.79 -4.92 -0.40
N ASN A 504 -0.13 -4.01 0.31
CA ASN A 504 -0.79 -2.98 1.12
C ASN A 504 -1.74 -2.09 0.31
N ASP A 505 -1.48 -1.88 -0.97
CA ASP A 505 -2.29 -1.03 -1.85
C ASP A 505 -3.73 -1.56 -2.04
N VAL A 506 -3.98 -2.87 -1.83
CA VAL A 506 -5.34 -3.44 -1.86
C VAL A 506 -6.22 -3.04 -0.66
N SER A 507 -5.69 -2.35 0.32
CA SER A 507 -6.51 -1.69 1.35
C SER A 507 -7.47 -0.67 0.74
N ASN A 508 -7.18 -0.16 -0.46
CA ASN A 508 -8.10 0.58 -1.31
C ASN A 508 -8.90 -0.42 -2.18
N SER A 509 -10.22 -0.47 -1.99
CA SER A 509 -11.12 -1.37 -2.72
C SER A 509 -11.04 -1.19 -4.24
N TYR A 510 -10.79 0.01 -4.74
CA TYR A 510 -10.63 0.29 -6.16
C TYR A 510 -9.37 -0.38 -6.73
N VAL A 511 -8.27 -0.37 -5.98
CA VAL A 511 -7.03 -1.07 -6.39
C VAL A 511 -7.24 -2.58 -6.42
N LEU A 512 -8.02 -3.11 -5.46
CA LEU A 512 -8.32 -4.54 -5.39
C LEU A 512 -9.08 -5.04 -6.63
N THR A 513 -10.04 -4.25 -7.14
CA THR A 513 -10.91 -4.65 -8.25
C THR A 513 -10.30 -4.36 -9.61
N GLU A 514 -9.66 -3.21 -9.79
CA GLU A 514 -9.21 -2.74 -11.11
C GLU A 514 -7.76 -3.14 -11.43
N TYR A 515 -6.87 -3.18 -10.42
CA TYR A 515 -5.44 -3.34 -10.64
C TYR A 515 -4.92 -4.69 -10.14
N TRP A 516 -5.43 -5.79 -10.71
CA TRP A 516 -5.05 -7.18 -10.36
C TRP A 516 -3.53 -7.42 -10.42
N PHE A 517 -2.83 -6.75 -11.31
CA PHE A 517 -1.39 -6.90 -11.54
C PHE A 517 -0.53 -6.36 -10.38
N ILE A 518 -1.10 -5.60 -9.46
CA ILE A 518 -0.42 -5.13 -8.24
C ILE A 518 -0.30 -6.27 -7.21
N TRP A 519 -1.38 -6.96 -6.91
CA TRP A 519 -1.43 -7.86 -5.76
C TRP A 519 -1.37 -9.35 -6.11
N ILE A 520 -1.95 -9.78 -7.24
CA ILE A 520 -1.94 -11.20 -7.61
C ILE A 520 -0.52 -11.74 -7.76
N PRO A 521 0.41 -11.09 -8.49
CA PRO A 521 1.77 -11.59 -8.62
C PRO A 521 2.51 -11.64 -7.29
N ALA A 522 2.35 -10.63 -6.41
CA ALA A 522 2.95 -10.62 -5.08
C ALA A 522 2.40 -11.75 -4.19
N GLY A 523 1.09 -11.97 -4.22
CA GLY A 523 0.42 -13.07 -3.52
C GLY A 523 0.90 -14.44 -4.01
N ILE A 524 1.06 -14.62 -5.32
CA ILE A 524 1.58 -15.87 -5.90
C ILE A 524 3.03 -16.10 -5.44
N CYS A 525 3.91 -15.09 -5.51
CA CYS A 525 5.28 -15.19 -5.04
C CYS A 525 5.36 -15.60 -3.58
N LEU A 526 4.56 -14.97 -2.71
CA LEU A 526 4.45 -15.29 -1.29
C LEU A 526 3.98 -16.74 -1.08
N MET A 527 2.89 -17.12 -1.72
CA MET A 527 2.30 -18.46 -1.63
C MET A 527 3.30 -19.54 -2.06
N LEU A 528 3.94 -19.38 -3.22
CA LEU A 528 4.92 -20.34 -3.73
C LEU A 528 6.12 -20.48 -2.80
N THR A 529 6.61 -19.37 -2.26
CA THR A 529 7.75 -19.38 -1.33
C THR A 529 7.42 -20.13 -0.03
N VAL A 530 6.27 -19.86 0.56
CA VAL A 530 5.82 -20.54 1.78
C VAL A 530 5.59 -22.03 1.54
N LEU A 531 4.93 -22.37 0.42
CA LEU A 531 4.71 -23.76 0.02
C LEU A 531 6.04 -24.49 -0.22
N GLY A 532 7.00 -23.82 -0.87
CA GLY A 532 8.34 -24.35 -1.07
C GLY A 532 9.06 -24.68 0.23
N PHE A 533 9.06 -23.77 1.21
CA PHE A 533 9.65 -24.02 2.53
C PHE A 533 8.96 -25.15 3.28
N ASN A 534 7.64 -25.26 3.23
CA ASN A 534 6.90 -26.34 3.85
C ASN A 534 7.26 -27.70 3.23
N PHE A 535 7.26 -27.80 1.89
CA PHE A 535 7.64 -29.05 1.22
C PHE A 535 9.09 -29.48 1.49
N VAL A 536 10.02 -28.53 1.53
CA VAL A 536 11.41 -28.79 1.88
C VAL A 536 11.51 -29.20 3.36
N GLY A 537 10.80 -28.52 4.27
CA GLY A 537 10.76 -28.87 5.69
C GLY A 537 10.23 -30.27 5.96
N ASP A 538 9.12 -30.65 5.33
CA ASP A 538 8.54 -31.99 5.43
C ASP A 538 9.49 -33.03 4.82
N GLY A 539 10.09 -32.74 3.67
CA GLY A 539 11.07 -33.63 3.07
C GLY A 539 12.33 -33.84 3.91
N LEU A 540 12.81 -32.80 4.59
CA LEU A 540 13.92 -32.90 5.55
C LEU A 540 13.50 -33.74 6.77
N ARG A 541 12.29 -33.54 7.30
CA ARG A 541 11.75 -34.32 8.40
C ARG A 541 11.75 -35.80 8.07
N ASP A 542 11.21 -36.17 6.90
CA ASP A 542 11.17 -37.55 6.43
C ASP A 542 12.58 -38.14 6.25
N ALA A 543 13.52 -37.33 5.71
CA ALA A 543 14.89 -37.76 5.46
C ALA A 543 15.68 -38.04 6.77
N PHE A 544 15.40 -37.27 7.83
CA PHE A 544 16.02 -37.43 9.13
C PHE A 544 15.35 -38.51 10.02
N ASP A 545 14.14 -38.96 9.69
CA ASP A 545 13.44 -39.99 10.49
C ASP A 545 14.10 -41.38 10.29
N PRO A 546 14.69 -41.98 11.35
CA PRO A 546 15.34 -43.27 11.24
C PRO A 546 14.35 -44.43 11.06
N LYS A 547 13.07 -44.23 11.41
CA LYS A 547 12.04 -45.29 11.37
C LYS A 547 11.48 -45.52 9.96
N MET A 548 11.68 -44.61 9.05
CA MET A 548 11.29 -44.78 7.65
C MET A 548 12.24 -45.74 6.93
N LYS A 549 12.14 -47.00 7.21
CA LYS A 549 12.74 -48.10 6.41
C LYS A 549 11.87 -48.33 5.17
N ARG A 550 12.20 -47.68 4.07
CA ARG A 550 11.77 -48.10 2.72
C ARG A 550 12.90 -47.95 1.72
#